data_869e7b11464e06c541212c285e65d4e7
#
_entry.id   869e7b11464e06c541212c285e65d4e7
#
_cell.length_a   1.000
_cell.length_b   1.000
_cell.length_c   1.000
_cell.angle_alpha   90.00
_cell.angle_beta   90.00
_cell.angle_gamma   90.00
#
_symmetry.space_group_name_H-M   'P 1'
#
loop_
_entity.id
_entity.type
_entity.pdbx_description
1 polymer ?
#
loop_
_entity_poly.entity_id
_entity_poly.type
_entity_poly.pdbx_seq_one_letter_code
_entity_poly.pdbx_strand_id
1 'polypeptide(L)'
;MQNLTGPTPFPTDFSAQEANGLPSFSDGDIIRRPQLLEYANSWPAEVDEASLLPWLDSYFKRLSPIVPVLSHIAVYEAMLLGRHRSDRDLGAMILSMCSIVMIQAVYTEEAAHLDERTKTAKLWMQHSARMRSTWDFGQDPTIETILTSFFLFGCLFSNGQQRAAWHQLRLAVDMSCQIGLDQPDVYLLKTKQEREQRIRIYLSLAVTERYGFHIQN
;
A
#
# COMPACT_ATOMS: atom_id res chain seq x y z
N MET A 1 -49.34 -0.22 34.22
CA MET A 1 -48.58 -1.46 34.41
C MET A 1 -48.36 -2.07 33.04
N GLN A 2 -47.24 -1.81 32.43
CA GLN A 2 -46.86 -2.42 31.15
C GLN A 2 -45.61 -3.26 31.40
N ASN A 3 -45.77 -4.60 31.10
CA ASN A 3 -44.75 -5.62 31.28
C ASN A 3 -43.64 -5.42 30.21
N LEU A 4 -42.44 -5.16 30.65
CA LEU A 4 -41.20 -5.23 29.88
C LEU A 4 -40.77 -6.69 29.82
N THR A 5 -40.96 -7.35 28.69
CA THR A 5 -40.38 -8.66 28.38
C THR A 5 -38.92 -8.46 28.02
N GLY A 6 -38.02 -9.07 28.81
CA GLY A 6 -36.58 -9.08 28.56
C GLY A 6 -36.18 -9.93 27.34
N PRO A 7 -34.93 -9.78 26.86
CA PRO A 7 -34.46 -10.49 25.68
C PRO A 7 -34.33 -11.98 25.91
N THR A 8 -34.82 -12.77 24.93
CA THR A 8 -34.76 -14.24 24.90
C THR A 8 -33.29 -14.71 24.86
N PRO A 9 -32.92 -15.74 25.64
CA PRO A 9 -31.57 -16.30 25.59
C PRO A 9 -31.37 -17.12 24.30
N PHE A 10 -30.15 -17.01 23.73
CA PHE A 10 -29.70 -17.80 22.57
C PHE A 10 -29.74 -19.31 22.90
N PRO A 11 -30.13 -20.18 21.96
CA PRO A 11 -30.12 -21.60 22.15
C PRO A 11 -28.68 -22.14 22.27
N THR A 12 -28.35 -22.73 23.40
CA THR A 12 -27.11 -23.45 23.68
C THR A 12 -27.28 -24.95 23.47
N ASP A 13 -27.61 -25.38 22.26
CA ASP A 13 -27.56 -26.81 21.93
C ASP A 13 -26.72 -27.00 20.65
N PHE A 14 -25.39 -27.01 20.82
CA PHE A 14 -24.50 -27.68 19.92
C PHE A 14 -24.25 -29.10 20.44
N SER A 15 -25.06 -30.04 19.98
CA SER A 15 -24.81 -31.47 20.23
C SER A 15 -23.52 -31.88 19.52
N ALA A 16 -22.62 -32.49 20.28
CA ALA A 16 -21.30 -33.00 19.90
C ALA A 16 -21.37 -34.22 18.94
N GLN A 17 -22.01 -34.09 17.77
CA GLN A 17 -22.21 -35.25 16.89
C GLN A 17 -21.81 -35.05 15.42
N GLU A 18 -21.09 -34.01 15.04
CA GLU A 18 -20.54 -33.83 13.67
C GLU A 18 -19.05 -33.52 13.61
N ALA A 19 -18.25 -34.17 14.46
CA ALA A 19 -16.77 -34.00 14.46
C ALA A 19 -16.04 -35.05 13.58
N ASN A 20 -16.73 -35.72 12.62
CA ASN A 20 -16.12 -36.71 11.74
C ASN A 20 -16.18 -36.28 10.27
N GLY A 21 -15.45 -35.27 9.88
CA GLY A 21 -15.43 -34.82 8.49
C GLY A 21 -14.37 -33.78 8.13
N LEU A 22 -13.45 -33.46 9.04
CA LEU A 22 -12.28 -32.64 8.66
C LEU A 22 -11.29 -33.51 7.88
N PRO A 23 -10.90 -33.11 6.64
CA PRO A 23 -9.88 -33.84 5.91
C PRO A 23 -8.59 -33.79 6.71
N SER A 24 -8.05 -34.96 7.03
CA SER A 24 -6.72 -35.10 7.62
C SER A 24 -5.71 -34.62 6.58
N PHE A 25 -5.07 -33.47 6.83
CA PHE A 25 -3.93 -33.04 6.04
C PHE A 25 -2.80 -34.02 6.29
N SER A 26 -2.39 -34.79 5.26
CA SER A 26 -1.25 -35.67 5.33
C SER A 26 0.03 -34.85 5.36
N ASP A 27 1.04 -35.33 6.10
CA ASP A 27 2.37 -34.71 6.18
C ASP A 27 3.08 -34.47 4.83
N GLY A 28 2.55 -35.03 3.73
CA GLY A 28 3.03 -34.82 2.37
C GLY A 28 2.71 -33.43 1.77
N ASP A 29 1.73 -32.71 2.32
CA ASP A 29 1.32 -31.37 1.78
C ASP A 29 2.22 -30.22 2.29
N ILE A 30 3.06 -30.49 3.27
CA ILE A 30 3.97 -29.50 3.87
C ILE A 30 5.18 -29.18 2.96
N ILE A 31 5.48 -30.07 2.00
CA ILE A 31 6.72 -29.96 1.18
C ILE A 31 6.58 -28.98 -0.01
N ARG A 32 5.38 -28.49 -0.33
CA ARG A 32 5.15 -27.54 -1.44
C ARG A 32 5.22 -26.05 -1.07
N ARG A 33 5.54 -25.71 0.18
CA ARG A 33 5.62 -24.32 0.64
C ARG A 33 6.78 -23.46 0.07
N PRO A 34 7.96 -24.00 -0.34
CA PRO A 34 9.04 -23.15 -0.83
C PRO A 34 8.70 -22.37 -2.12
N GLN A 35 7.92 -22.97 -3.03
CA GLN A 35 7.63 -22.35 -4.33
C GLN A 35 6.64 -21.17 -4.26
N LEU A 36 5.71 -21.15 -3.32
CA LEU A 36 4.79 -20.02 -3.12
C LEU A 36 5.50 -18.81 -2.50
N LEU A 37 6.52 -19.03 -1.68
CA LEU A 37 7.34 -17.98 -1.08
C LEU A 37 8.31 -17.34 -2.10
N GLU A 38 8.83 -18.11 -3.05
CA GLU A 38 9.66 -17.57 -4.14
C GLU A 38 8.87 -16.67 -5.09
N TYR A 39 7.61 -17.00 -5.39
CA TYR A 39 6.76 -16.15 -6.22
C TYR A 39 6.33 -14.85 -5.54
N ALA A 40 6.28 -14.81 -4.22
CA ALA A 40 5.84 -13.62 -3.48
C ALA A 40 6.91 -12.53 -3.36
N ASN A 41 8.19 -12.87 -3.53
CA ASN A 41 9.32 -11.97 -3.29
C ASN A 41 10.09 -11.54 -4.55
N SER A 42 9.67 -11.96 -5.74
CA SER A 42 10.39 -11.62 -6.96
C SER A 42 9.91 -10.31 -7.57
N TRP A 43 10.87 -9.46 -7.90
CA TRP A 43 10.64 -8.31 -8.77
C TRP A 43 9.99 -8.76 -10.09
N PRO A 44 8.95 -8.05 -10.59
CA PRO A 44 8.29 -8.47 -11.83
C PRO A 44 9.28 -8.47 -13.01
N ALA A 45 9.41 -9.62 -13.67
CA ALA A 45 10.35 -9.79 -14.79
C ALA A 45 10.03 -8.86 -15.98
N GLU A 46 8.76 -8.44 -16.09
CA GLU A 46 8.28 -7.53 -17.14
C GLU A 46 8.65 -6.06 -16.89
N VAL A 47 9.15 -5.73 -15.71
CA VAL A 47 9.52 -4.35 -15.35
C VAL A 47 11.03 -4.18 -15.48
N ASP A 48 11.44 -3.54 -16.55
CA ASP A 48 12.82 -3.10 -16.72
C ASP A 48 13.13 -1.94 -15.78
N GLU A 49 14.16 -2.08 -14.94
CA GLU A 49 14.56 -1.07 -13.97
C GLU A 49 15.03 0.23 -14.61
N ALA A 50 15.66 0.15 -15.77
CA ALA A 50 16.08 1.35 -16.51
C ALA A 50 14.87 2.21 -16.89
N SER A 51 13.72 1.58 -17.13
CA SER A 51 12.47 2.26 -17.47
C SER A 51 11.86 3.05 -16.28
N LEU A 52 12.28 2.76 -15.04
CA LEU A 52 11.80 3.46 -13.83
C LEU A 52 12.49 4.81 -13.64
N LEU A 53 13.75 4.95 -14.04
CA LEU A 53 14.58 6.11 -13.73
C LEU A 53 13.94 7.45 -14.14
N PRO A 54 13.39 7.62 -15.36
CA PRO A 54 12.73 8.86 -15.76
C PRO A 54 11.54 9.23 -14.88
N TRP A 55 10.81 8.22 -14.37
CA TRP A 55 9.66 8.43 -13.50
C TRP A 55 10.05 8.75 -12.07
N LEU A 56 11.14 8.16 -11.57
CA LEU A 56 11.75 8.53 -10.30
C LEU A 56 12.19 9.99 -10.31
N ASP A 57 12.93 10.40 -11.34
CA ASP A 57 13.34 11.79 -11.51
C ASP A 57 12.13 12.74 -11.58
N SER A 58 11.12 12.35 -12.33
CA SER A 58 9.88 13.12 -12.45
C SER A 58 9.14 13.23 -11.11
N TYR A 59 9.12 12.17 -10.29
CA TYR A 59 8.55 12.21 -8.95
C TYR A 59 9.25 13.27 -8.08
N PHE A 60 10.56 13.19 -7.97
CA PHE A 60 11.32 14.11 -7.12
C PHE A 60 11.28 15.55 -7.63
N LYS A 61 11.19 15.75 -8.93
CA LYS A 61 11.08 17.07 -9.54
C LYS A 61 9.68 17.70 -9.41
N ARG A 62 8.62 16.91 -9.49
CA ARG A 62 7.24 17.42 -9.65
C ARG A 62 6.35 17.18 -8.43
N LEU A 63 6.37 15.97 -7.87
CA LEU A 63 5.48 15.58 -6.78
C LEU A 63 6.11 15.76 -5.40
N SER A 64 7.37 15.47 -5.25
CA SER A 64 8.07 15.59 -3.96
C SER A 64 8.02 17.00 -3.34
N PRO A 65 8.02 18.11 -4.10
CA PRO A 65 7.82 19.44 -3.51
C PRO A 65 6.43 19.63 -2.87
N ILE A 66 5.42 18.92 -3.35
CA ILE A 66 4.02 18.98 -2.85
C ILE A 66 3.80 17.93 -1.76
N VAL A 67 4.34 16.73 -1.96
CA VAL A 67 4.20 15.56 -1.08
C VAL A 67 5.59 15.05 -0.71
N PRO A 68 6.31 15.70 0.23
CA PRO A 68 7.72 15.43 0.54
C PRO A 68 7.90 14.24 1.49
N VAL A 69 7.31 13.10 1.17
CA VAL A 69 7.28 11.91 2.03
C VAL A 69 8.48 10.97 1.87
N LEU A 70 9.28 11.16 0.80
CA LEU A 70 10.43 10.33 0.48
C LEU A 70 11.74 11.13 0.43
N SER A 71 12.82 10.49 0.83
CA SER A 71 14.18 11.01 0.62
C SER A 71 14.69 10.58 -0.75
N HIS A 72 15.06 11.53 -1.60
CA HIS A 72 15.69 11.30 -2.90
C HIS A 72 16.90 10.37 -2.78
N ILE A 73 17.83 10.70 -1.86
CA ILE A 73 19.07 9.93 -1.65
C ILE A 73 18.73 8.50 -1.25
N ALA A 74 17.83 8.29 -0.29
CA ALA A 74 17.49 6.96 0.21
C ALA A 74 16.87 6.06 -0.86
N VAL A 75 16.00 6.60 -1.72
CA VAL A 75 15.38 5.85 -2.82
C VAL A 75 16.40 5.44 -3.88
N TYR A 76 17.27 6.36 -4.31
CA TYR A 76 18.30 6.04 -5.30
C TYR A 76 19.36 5.08 -4.76
N GLU A 77 19.77 5.22 -3.51
CA GLU A 77 20.67 4.28 -2.84
C GLU A 77 20.05 2.88 -2.78
N ALA A 78 18.77 2.78 -2.41
CA ALA A 78 18.07 1.51 -2.38
C ALA A 78 17.95 0.86 -3.77
N MET A 79 17.74 1.66 -4.82
CA MET A 79 17.74 1.18 -6.21
C MET A 79 19.11 0.68 -6.63
N LEU A 80 20.18 1.46 -6.38
CA LEU A 80 21.55 1.08 -6.71
C LEU A 80 22.01 -0.21 -6.01
N LEU A 81 21.58 -0.40 -4.76
CA LEU A 81 21.86 -1.62 -3.99
C LEU A 81 20.94 -2.79 -4.34
N GLY A 82 20.00 -2.63 -5.27
CA GLY A 82 19.05 -3.66 -5.67
C GLY A 82 18.08 -4.09 -4.57
N ARG A 83 17.91 -3.27 -3.51
CA ARG A 83 17.05 -3.60 -2.36
C ARG A 83 15.59 -3.78 -2.75
N HIS A 84 15.10 -3.07 -3.73
CA HIS A 84 13.73 -3.18 -4.26
C HIS A 84 13.41 -4.57 -4.83
N ARG A 85 14.42 -5.39 -5.16
CA ARG A 85 14.25 -6.76 -5.65
C ARG A 85 14.04 -7.76 -4.52
N SER A 86 14.69 -7.51 -3.38
CA SER A 86 14.65 -8.38 -2.20
C SER A 86 13.63 -7.92 -1.15
N ASP A 87 13.38 -6.61 -1.08
CA ASP A 87 12.40 -5.98 -0.20
C ASP A 87 11.12 -5.70 -0.99
N ARG A 88 10.14 -6.53 -0.75
CA ARG A 88 8.85 -6.51 -1.43
C ARG A 88 8.08 -5.21 -1.22
N ASP A 89 8.10 -4.69 0.00
CA ASP A 89 7.35 -3.48 0.34
C ASP A 89 7.97 -2.26 -0.33
N LEU A 90 9.31 -2.20 -0.33
CA LEU A 90 10.05 -1.17 -1.05
C LEU A 90 9.80 -1.25 -2.56
N GLY A 91 9.83 -2.45 -3.14
CA GLY A 91 9.53 -2.66 -4.56
C GLY A 91 8.12 -2.22 -4.94
N ALA A 92 7.13 -2.59 -4.14
CA ALA A 92 5.74 -2.19 -4.32
C ALA A 92 5.57 -0.67 -4.23
N MET A 93 6.24 -0.03 -3.28
CA MET A 93 6.23 1.42 -3.12
C MET A 93 6.81 2.12 -4.35
N ILE A 94 7.95 1.68 -4.86
CA ILE A 94 8.59 2.28 -6.03
C ILE A 94 7.69 2.17 -7.26
N LEU A 95 7.07 1.01 -7.52
CA LEU A 95 6.16 0.82 -8.64
C LEU A 95 4.92 1.72 -8.54
N SER A 96 4.31 1.83 -7.36
CA SER A 96 3.14 2.69 -7.16
C SER A 96 3.49 4.18 -7.28
N MET A 97 4.66 4.59 -6.79
CA MET A 97 5.19 5.94 -6.91
C MET A 97 5.44 6.33 -8.37
N CYS A 98 6.06 5.46 -9.16
CA CYS A 98 6.26 5.70 -10.59
C CYS A 98 4.91 5.74 -11.33
N SER A 99 3.96 4.88 -10.95
CA SER A 99 2.63 4.82 -11.58
C SER A 99 1.86 6.14 -11.43
N ILE A 100 1.89 6.78 -10.25
CA ILE A 100 1.16 8.04 -10.07
C ILE A 100 1.74 9.15 -10.95
N VAL A 101 3.05 9.21 -11.11
CA VAL A 101 3.71 10.18 -11.99
C VAL A 101 3.31 9.96 -13.47
N MET A 102 3.22 8.70 -13.89
CA MET A 102 2.80 8.34 -15.25
C MET A 102 1.35 8.75 -15.56
N ILE A 103 0.46 8.64 -14.58
CA ILE A 103 -0.97 8.96 -14.74
C ILE A 103 -1.19 10.47 -14.74
N GLN A 104 -0.41 11.21 -13.94
CA GLN A 104 -0.54 12.66 -13.87
C GLN A 104 0.13 13.31 -15.08
N ALA A 105 -0.66 13.70 -16.08
CA ALA A 105 -0.18 14.57 -17.16
C ALA A 105 -0.13 16.01 -16.65
N VAL A 106 1.07 16.57 -16.53
CA VAL A 106 1.26 17.94 -16.03
C VAL A 106 1.33 18.96 -17.17
N TYR A 107 1.69 18.53 -18.39
CA TYR A 107 1.81 19.41 -19.55
C TYR A 107 1.02 18.89 -20.75
N THR A 108 0.53 19.81 -21.57
CA THR A 108 -0.27 19.54 -22.79
C THR A 108 0.49 18.65 -23.79
N GLU A 109 1.81 18.80 -23.88
CA GLU A 109 2.66 17.98 -24.74
C GLU A 109 2.75 16.51 -24.31
N GLU A 110 2.57 16.25 -23.03
CA GLU A 110 2.55 14.89 -22.46
C GLU A 110 1.23 14.16 -22.71
N ALA A 111 0.18 14.89 -23.10
CA ALA A 111 -1.16 14.31 -23.32
C ALA A 111 -1.19 13.34 -24.52
N ALA A 112 -0.34 13.55 -25.51
CA ALA A 112 -0.29 12.70 -26.72
C ALA A 112 0.05 11.22 -26.45
N HIS A 113 0.80 10.94 -25.37
CA HIS A 113 1.19 9.58 -24.96
C HIS A 113 0.52 9.10 -23.68
N LEU A 114 -0.50 9.82 -23.21
CA LEU A 114 -1.15 9.55 -21.93
C LEU A 114 -1.78 8.15 -21.87
N ASP A 115 -2.38 7.68 -22.97
CA ASP A 115 -3.04 6.38 -23.01
C ASP A 115 -2.05 5.22 -22.85
N GLU A 116 -0.90 5.28 -23.51
CA GLU A 116 0.14 4.27 -23.39
C GLU A 116 0.78 4.29 -22.00
N ARG A 117 1.11 5.46 -21.51
CA ARG A 117 1.61 5.67 -20.14
C ARG A 117 0.63 5.14 -19.10
N THR A 118 -0.66 5.39 -19.28
CA THR A 118 -1.71 4.92 -18.37
C THR A 118 -1.82 3.39 -18.37
N LYS A 119 -1.66 2.74 -19.53
CA LYS A 119 -1.61 1.27 -19.62
C LYS A 119 -0.44 0.70 -18.84
N THR A 120 0.75 1.25 -19.02
CA THR A 120 1.95 0.84 -18.30
C THR A 120 1.79 1.10 -16.79
N ALA A 121 1.28 2.26 -16.41
CA ALA A 121 1.01 2.59 -15.02
C ALA A 121 0.03 1.60 -14.36
N LYS A 122 -1.04 1.21 -15.06
CA LYS A 122 -1.99 0.19 -14.57
C LYS A 122 -1.31 -1.16 -14.35
N LEU A 123 -0.43 -1.57 -15.25
CA LEU A 123 0.35 -2.79 -15.08
C LEU A 123 1.23 -2.72 -13.82
N TRP A 124 1.96 -1.61 -13.64
CA TRP A 124 2.81 -1.43 -12.45
C TRP A 124 2.00 -1.32 -11.16
N MET A 125 0.83 -0.70 -11.17
CA MET A 125 -0.11 -0.73 -10.04
C MET A 125 -0.54 -2.15 -9.68
N GLN A 126 -0.80 -3.00 -10.68
CA GLN A 126 -1.16 -4.41 -10.45
C GLN A 126 0.00 -5.19 -9.85
N HIS A 127 1.22 -4.99 -10.34
CA HIS A 127 2.42 -5.60 -9.75
C HIS A 127 2.64 -5.13 -8.31
N SER A 128 2.55 -3.83 -8.06
CA SER A 128 2.62 -3.25 -6.72
C SER A 128 1.59 -3.88 -5.76
N ALA A 129 0.34 -4.02 -6.21
CA ALA A 129 -0.71 -4.63 -5.41
C ALA A 129 -0.45 -6.13 -5.13
N ARG A 130 0.08 -6.88 -6.12
CA ARG A 130 0.45 -8.29 -5.96
C ARG A 130 1.63 -8.46 -5.00
N MET A 131 2.65 -7.62 -5.10
CA MET A 131 3.80 -7.64 -4.20
C MET A 131 3.38 -7.37 -2.75
N ARG A 132 2.39 -6.50 -2.54
CA ARG A 132 1.80 -6.20 -1.23
C ARG A 132 0.90 -7.28 -0.67
N SER A 133 0.32 -8.12 -1.53
CA SER A 133 -0.58 -9.20 -1.11
C SER A 133 0.21 -10.24 -0.34
N THR A 134 0.15 -10.15 0.98
CA THR A 134 0.88 -11.00 1.90
C THR A 134 -0.05 -12.01 2.58
N TRP A 135 0.51 -13.16 2.93
CA TRP A 135 -0.17 -14.17 3.73
C TRP A 135 -0.37 -13.73 5.20
N ASP A 136 0.35 -12.70 5.66
CA ASP A 136 0.26 -12.12 7.01
C ASP A 136 -0.91 -11.13 7.16
N PHE A 137 -1.70 -10.95 6.11
CA PHE A 137 -2.87 -10.06 6.10
C PHE A 137 -2.57 -8.60 6.49
N GLY A 138 -1.30 -8.16 6.38
CA GLY A 138 -0.88 -6.81 6.74
C GLY A 138 -0.76 -6.60 8.25
N GLN A 139 -0.43 -7.65 9.00
CA GLN A 139 -0.29 -7.58 10.46
C GLN A 139 0.83 -6.63 10.90
N ASP A 140 1.91 -6.56 10.12
CA ASP A 140 3.09 -5.74 10.43
C ASP A 140 3.31 -4.66 9.34
N PRO A 141 2.55 -3.55 9.36
CA PRO A 141 2.69 -2.51 8.35
C PRO A 141 4.03 -1.77 8.45
N THR A 142 4.62 -1.49 7.30
CA THR A 142 5.85 -0.71 7.15
C THR A 142 5.55 0.69 6.61
N ILE A 143 6.51 1.59 6.66
CA ILE A 143 6.41 2.91 6.00
C ILE A 143 6.16 2.74 4.50
N GLU A 144 6.82 1.78 3.88
CA GLU A 144 6.71 1.45 2.48
C GLU A 144 5.31 0.96 2.10
N THR A 145 4.67 0.13 2.95
CA THR A 145 3.28 -0.33 2.72
C THR A 145 2.26 0.80 2.86
N ILE A 146 2.46 1.71 3.80
CA ILE A 146 1.64 2.91 3.97
C ILE A 146 1.73 3.79 2.73
N LEU A 147 2.96 4.10 2.28
CA LEU A 147 3.20 4.92 1.11
C LEU A 147 2.69 4.27 -0.18
N THR A 148 2.80 2.95 -0.30
CA THR A 148 2.21 2.20 -1.42
C THR A 148 0.71 2.44 -1.51
N SER A 149 -0.02 2.31 -0.39
CA SER A 149 -1.47 2.60 -0.35
C SER A 149 -1.76 4.05 -0.70
N PHE A 150 -0.98 4.98 -0.20
CA PHE A 150 -1.14 6.40 -0.47
C PHE A 150 -0.91 6.73 -1.96
N PHE A 151 0.11 6.18 -2.59
CA PHE A 151 0.33 6.37 -4.03
C PHE A 151 -0.73 5.67 -4.88
N LEU A 152 -1.17 4.47 -4.51
CA LEU A 152 -2.28 3.79 -5.17
C LEU A 152 -3.59 4.58 -5.04
N PHE A 153 -3.84 5.23 -3.90
CA PHE A 153 -4.94 6.17 -3.76
C PHE A 153 -4.88 7.24 -4.86
N GLY A 154 -3.74 7.91 -5.00
CA GLY A 154 -3.57 8.96 -6.02
C GLY A 154 -3.78 8.44 -7.45
N CYS A 155 -3.24 7.26 -7.77
CA CYS A 155 -3.44 6.61 -9.06
C CYS A 155 -4.91 6.32 -9.37
N LEU A 156 -5.62 5.71 -8.43
CA LEU A 156 -7.03 5.33 -8.58
C LEU A 156 -7.93 6.55 -8.64
N PHE A 157 -7.64 7.57 -7.83
CA PHE A 157 -8.38 8.83 -7.84
C PHE A 157 -8.27 9.54 -9.20
N SER A 158 -7.04 9.65 -9.73
CA SER A 158 -6.79 10.24 -11.05
C SER A 158 -7.44 9.45 -12.19
N ASN A 159 -7.66 8.15 -12.03
CA ASN A 159 -8.37 7.29 -12.98
C ASN A 159 -9.91 7.28 -12.79
N GLY A 160 -10.46 8.11 -11.91
CA GLY A 160 -11.91 8.17 -11.64
C GLY A 160 -12.45 7.00 -10.80
N GLN A 161 -11.59 6.13 -10.28
CA GLN A 161 -11.98 4.96 -9.46
C GLN A 161 -12.13 5.35 -7.98
N GLN A 162 -13.02 6.29 -7.70
CA GLN A 162 -13.13 6.95 -6.41
C GLN A 162 -13.31 5.97 -5.24
N ARG A 163 -14.20 4.97 -5.35
CA ARG A 163 -14.44 4.01 -4.24
C ARG A 163 -13.18 3.24 -3.87
N ALA A 164 -12.45 2.75 -4.87
CA ALA A 164 -11.20 2.03 -4.67
C ALA A 164 -10.09 2.97 -4.13
N ALA A 165 -10.05 4.21 -4.60
CA ALA A 165 -9.14 5.23 -4.09
C ALA A 165 -9.36 5.47 -2.59
N TRP A 166 -10.59 5.76 -2.17
CA TRP A 166 -10.90 5.98 -0.75
C TRP A 166 -10.60 4.77 0.13
N HIS A 167 -10.80 3.55 -0.38
CA HIS A 167 -10.39 2.34 0.33
C HIS A 167 -8.88 2.33 0.58
N GLN A 168 -8.06 2.67 -0.43
CA GLN A 168 -6.61 2.72 -0.28
C GLN A 168 -6.15 3.83 0.69
N LEU A 169 -6.81 4.99 0.67
CA LEU A 169 -6.48 6.05 1.62
C LEU A 169 -6.78 5.64 3.06
N ARG A 170 -7.95 5.06 3.33
CA ARG A 170 -8.31 4.56 4.66
C ARG A 170 -7.31 3.51 5.14
N LEU A 171 -6.95 2.58 4.27
CA LEU A 171 -5.94 1.56 4.58
C LEU A 171 -4.59 2.20 4.95
N ALA A 172 -4.15 3.25 4.24
CA ALA A 172 -2.92 3.97 4.58
C ALA A 172 -3.02 4.67 5.95
N VAL A 173 -4.16 5.29 6.24
CA VAL A 173 -4.42 5.95 7.54
C VAL A 173 -4.44 4.91 8.67
N ASP A 174 -5.19 3.81 8.52
CA ASP A 174 -5.28 2.76 9.52
C ASP A 174 -3.90 2.16 9.84
N MET A 175 -3.11 1.82 8.81
CA MET A 175 -1.74 1.34 8.98
C MET A 175 -0.84 2.38 9.66
N SER A 176 -1.01 3.67 9.36
CA SER A 176 -0.22 4.73 9.98
C SER A 176 -0.50 4.84 11.49
N CYS A 177 -1.75 4.65 11.90
CA CYS A 177 -2.14 4.59 13.32
C CYS A 177 -1.60 3.32 13.98
N GLN A 178 -1.60 2.17 13.30
CA GLN A 178 -1.06 0.92 13.84
C GLN A 178 0.43 1.03 14.18
N ILE A 179 1.24 1.72 13.38
CA ILE A 179 2.65 1.97 13.70
C ILE A 179 2.88 3.24 14.54
N GLY A 180 1.79 3.86 15.02
CA GLY A 180 1.82 4.98 15.96
C GLY A 180 2.29 6.31 15.37
N LEU A 181 2.07 6.58 14.07
CA LEU A 181 2.46 7.88 13.49
C LEU A 181 1.69 9.07 14.07
N ASP A 182 0.58 8.83 14.74
CA ASP A 182 -0.24 9.81 15.47
C ASP A 182 0.24 10.01 16.93
N GLN A 183 1.20 9.19 17.40
CA GLN A 183 1.64 9.17 18.80
C GLN A 183 3.00 9.86 18.98
N PRO A 184 3.11 10.91 19.81
CA PRO A 184 4.37 11.64 20.02
C PRO A 184 5.52 10.76 20.51
N ASP A 185 5.22 9.76 21.34
CA ASP A 185 6.24 8.92 21.98
C ASP A 185 7.02 8.05 20.99
N VAL A 186 6.40 7.67 19.87
CA VAL A 186 7.06 6.87 18.82
C VAL A 186 8.25 7.61 18.18
N TYR A 187 8.27 8.94 18.29
CA TYR A 187 9.31 9.78 17.71
C TYR A 187 10.55 9.93 18.59
N LEU A 188 10.46 9.62 19.89
CA LEU A 188 11.54 9.88 20.86
C LEU A 188 12.84 9.13 20.56
N LEU A 189 12.72 7.88 20.07
CA LEU A 189 13.88 7.01 19.78
C LEU A 189 14.31 7.03 18.32
N LYS A 190 13.72 7.89 17.49
CA LYS A 190 14.04 7.99 16.08
C LYS A 190 15.08 9.04 15.78
N THR A 191 15.89 8.82 14.74
CA THR A 191 16.80 9.83 14.22
C THR A 191 16.00 11.07 13.75
N LYS A 192 16.66 12.21 13.67
CA LYS A 192 16.01 13.45 13.18
C LYS A 192 15.39 13.24 11.79
N GLN A 193 16.10 12.59 10.89
CA GLN A 193 15.64 12.35 9.52
C GLN A 193 14.41 11.42 9.48
N GLU A 194 14.42 10.32 10.22
CA GLU A 194 13.27 9.41 10.32
C GLU A 194 12.05 10.10 10.92
N ARG A 195 12.26 10.92 11.95
CA ARG A 195 11.21 11.70 12.60
C ARG A 195 10.55 12.65 11.61
N GLU A 196 11.34 13.43 10.90
CA GLU A 196 10.84 14.37 9.90
C GLU A 196 10.06 13.65 8.78
N GLN A 197 10.56 12.52 8.30
CA GLN A 197 9.87 11.73 7.28
C GLN A 197 8.52 11.23 7.80
N ARG A 198 8.48 10.63 8.98
CA ARG A 198 7.25 10.11 9.59
C ARG A 198 6.20 11.20 9.81
N ILE A 199 6.61 12.37 10.31
CA ILE A 199 5.73 13.54 10.46
C ILE A 199 5.16 13.99 9.12
N ARG A 200 5.98 14.06 8.06
CA ARG A 200 5.50 14.44 6.72
C ARG A 200 4.49 13.45 6.16
N ILE A 201 4.72 12.15 6.37
CA ILE A 201 3.76 11.10 5.97
C ILE A 201 2.44 11.29 6.71
N TYR A 202 2.48 11.40 8.03
CA TYR A 202 1.28 11.61 8.84
C TYR A 202 0.50 12.84 8.43
N LEU A 203 1.17 13.98 8.27
CA LEU A 203 0.53 15.23 7.83
C LEU A 203 -0.07 15.11 6.42
N SER A 204 0.62 14.46 5.48
CA SER A 204 0.11 14.23 4.13
C SER A 204 -1.17 13.39 4.14
N LEU A 205 -1.21 12.33 4.93
CA LEU A 205 -2.39 11.49 5.09
C LEU A 205 -3.54 12.26 5.73
N ALA A 206 -3.30 12.94 6.84
CA ALA A 206 -4.32 13.69 7.59
C ALA A 206 -4.93 14.82 6.75
N VAL A 207 -4.10 15.54 5.98
CA VAL A 207 -4.58 16.60 5.09
C VAL A 207 -5.42 15.99 3.96
N THR A 208 -4.95 14.91 3.34
CA THR A 208 -5.65 14.27 2.22
C THR A 208 -6.99 13.69 2.67
N GLU A 209 -7.05 13.07 3.84
CA GLU A 209 -8.29 12.53 4.40
C GLU A 209 -9.32 13.64 4.66
N ARG A 210 -8.91 14.74 5.28
CA ARG A 210 -9.81 15.88 5.57
C ARG A 210 -10.36 16.51 4.30
N TYR A 211 -9.52 16.76 3.29
CA TYR A 211 -9.99 17.31 2.02
C TYR A 211 -10.93 16.35 1.29
N GLY A 212 -10.69 15.04 1.41
CA GLY A 212 -11.53 14.03 0.82
C GLY A 212 -12.97 14.02 1.36
N PHE A 213 -13.14 14.22 2.64
CA PHE A 213 -14.47 14.34 3.26
C PHE A 213 -15.28 15.53 2.69
N HIS A 214 -14.64 16.63 2.34
CA HIS A 214 -15.33 17.80 1.76
C HIS A 214 -15.73 17.64 0.30
N ILE A 215 -15.13 16.69 -0.42
CA ILE A 215 -15.46 16.45 -1.84
C ILE A 215 -16.61 15.42 -1.98
N GLN A 216 -16.88 14.60 -0.96
CA GLN A 216 -17.91 13.57 -0.96
C GLN A 216 -19.29 14.08 -0.49
N ASN A 217 -19.37 15.24 0.16
CA ASN A 217 -20.58 15.89 0.61
C ASN A 217 -20.92 17.11 -0.27
#